data_73a91ee9e1b73353dfd4ed8f17d8a9a5
#
_entry.id   73a91ee9e1b73353dfd4ed8f17d8a9a5
#
_cell.length_a   1.000
_cell.length_b   1.000
_cell.length_c   1.000
_cell.angle_alpha   90.00
_cell.angle_beta   90.00
_cell.angle_gamma   90.00
#
_symmetry.space_group_name_H-M   'P 1'
#
loop_
_entity.id
_entity.type
_entity.pdbx_description
1 polymer ?
#
loop_
_entity_poly.entity_id
_entity_poly.type
_entity_poly.pdbx_seq_one_letter_code
_entity_poly.pdbx_strand_id
1 'polypeptide(L)'
;MPDSFSPTTGSFITLTQAQSMVAAWVTLQGNLSMSVNEANPKAHAFGADRIQEILDQTGCKGIRAYNGYYDLKRNLIFIGVDEDGNDMTSGQILEFSTPCPPNCAPTTALY
;
A
#
# COMPACT_ATOMS: atom_id res chain seq x y z
N MET A 1 6.81 -24.39 4.50
CA MET A 1 7.57 -23.24 5.01
C MET A 1 6.99 -21.96 4.43
N PRO A 2 6.55 -21.03 5.21
CA PRO A 2 6.08 -19.76 4.66
C PRO A 2 7.20 -19.05 3.93
N ASP A 3 6.82 -18.24 2.97
CA ASP A 3 7.77 -17.49 2.18
C ASP A 3 8.52 -16.50 3.05
N SER A 4 9.82 -16.54 2.95
CA SER A 4 10.67 -15.59 3.64
C SER A 4 10.79 -14.32 2.81
N PHE A 5 10.89 -13.19 3.47
CA PHE A 5 11.12 -11.94 2.79
C PHE A 5 12.51 -11.90 2.14
N SER A 6 12.59 -11.37 0.94
CA SER A 6 13.83 -11.09 0.23
C SER A 6 13.62 -9.87 -0.67
N PRO A 7 14.68 -9.29 -1.25
CA PRO A 7 14.50 -8.16 -2.18
C PRO A 7 13.69 -8.50 -3.43
N THR A 8 13.44 -9.78 -3.68
CA THR A 8 12.67 -10.24 -4.84
C THR A 8 11.27 -10.71 -4.47
N THR A 9 10.86 -10.53 -3.22
CA THR A 9 9.51 -10.89 -2.79
C THR A 9 8.48 -10.13 -3.63
N GLY A 10 7.48 -10.87 -4.11
CA GLY A 10 6.41 -10.34 -4.94
C GLY A 10 6.47 -10.93 -6.33
N SER A 11 5.40 -10.73 -7.07
CA SER A 11 5.32 -11.17 -8.47
C SER A 11 4.51 -10.15 -9.25
N PHE A 12 4.91 -9.95 -10.49
CA PHE A 12 4.12 -9.11 -11.38
C PHE A 12 2.88 -9.86 -11.84
N ILE A 13 1.77 -9.17 -11.92
CA ILE A 13 0.49 -9.72 -12.38
C ILE A 13 0.02 -8.96 -13.61
N THR A 14 -0.98 -9.49 -14.30
CA THR A 14 -1.54 -8.83 -15.46
C THR A 14 -2.53 -7.75 -15.05
N LEU A 15 -2.82 -6.83 -15.97
CA LEU A 15 -3.84 -5.81 -15.74
C LEU A 15 -5.20 -6.47 -15.44
N THR A 16 -5.56 -7.53 -16.18
CA THR A 16 -6.81 -8.24 -15.96
C THR A 16 -6.90 -8.81 -14.55
N GLN A 17 -5.82 -9.41 -14.06
CA GLN A 17 -5.78 -9.91 -12.69
C GLN A 17 -5.92 -8.77 -11.68
N ALA A 18 -5.23 -7.65 -11.89
CA ALA A 18 -5.31 -6.50 -11.01
C ALA A 18 -6.73 -5.91 -10.99
N GLN A 19 -7.36 -5.78 -12.15
CA GLN A 19 -8.75 -5.31 -12.25
C GLN A 19 -9.70 -6.19 -11.44
N SER A 20 -9.55 -7.52 -11.55
CA SER A 20 -10.38 -8.46 -10.80
C SER A 20 -10.19 -8.32 -9.30
N MET A 21 -8.96 -8.13 -8.85
CA MET A 21 -8.65 -7.98 -7.42
C MET A 21 -9.21 -6.68 -6.86
N VAL A 22 -9.09 -5.57 -7.59
CA VAL A 22 -9.64 -4.29 -7.15
C VAL A 22 -11.16 -4.36 -7.07
N ALA A 23 -11.80 -4.91 -8.10
CA ALA A 23 -13.27 -5.04 -8.13
C ALA A 23 -13.76 -5.94 -6.98
N ALA A 24 -13.07 -7.03 -6.71
CA ALA A 24 -13.42 -7.95 -5.63
C ALA A 24 -13.33 -7.25 -4.27
N TRP A 25 -12.30 -6.43 -4.06
CA TRP A 25 -12.17 -5.69 -2.81
C TRP A 25 -13.31 -4.69 -2.62
N VAL A 26 -13.65 -3.94 -3.67
CA VAL A 26 -14.76 -2.97 -3.63
C VAL A 26 -16.07 -3.68 -3.32
N THR A 27 -16.32 -4.82 -3.95
CA THR A 27 -17.51 -5.63 -3.70
C THR A 27 -17.56 -6.11 -2.25
N LEU A 28 -16.43 -6.58 -1.72
CA LEU A 28 -16.34 -7.02 -0.34
C LEU A 28 -16.65 -5.88 0.62
N GLN A 29 -16.13 -4.69 0.37
CA GLN A 29 -16.41 -3.53 1.22
C GLN A 29 -17.91 -3.22 1.24
N GLY A 30 -18.57 -3.25 0.08
CA GLY A 30 -20.01 -3.06 -0.01
C GLY A 30 -20.79 -4.10 0.79
N ASN A 31 -20.37 -5.37 0.70
CA ASN A 31 -21.00 -6.46 1.44
C ASN A 31 -20.84 -6.31 2.95
N LEU A 32 -19.79 -5.64 3.39
CA LEU A 32 -19.54 -5.37 4.81
C LEU A 32 -20.17 -4.04 5.24
N SER A 33 -20.95 -3.42 4.38
CA SER A 33 -21.55 -2.10 4.63
C SER A 33 -20.50 -1.01 4.86
N MET A 34 -19.35 -1.15 4.20
CA MET A 34 -18.21 -0.24 4.31
C MET A 34 -17.95 0.41 2.97
N SER A 35 -18.83 1.31 2.56
CA SER A 35 -18.71 1.98 1.27
C SER A 35 -17.35 2.61 1.06
N VAL A 36 -16.88 2.54 -0.18
CA VAL A 36 -15.63 3.19 -0.55
C VAL A 36 -15.84 4.71 -0.58
N ASN A 37 -15.06 5.41 0.22
CA ASN A 37 -15.11 6.88 0.33
C ASN A 37 -13.78 7.36 0.91
N GLU A 38 -13.69 8.65 1.26
CA GLU A 38 -12.46 9.21 1.80
C GLU A 38 -12.01 8.54 3.10
N ALA A 39 -12.95 8.06 3.91
CA ALA A 39 -12.63 7.37 5.16
C ALA A 39 -12.27 5.91 4.94
N ASN A 40 -12.68 5.32 3.83
CA ASN A 40 -12.36 3.96 3.43
C ASN A 40 -11.93 3.95 1.96
N PRO A 41 -10.77 4.52 1.66
CA PRO A 41 -10.34 4.69 0.27
C PRO A 41 -9.92 3.35 -0.36
N LYS A 42 -10.04 3.28 -1.69
CA LYS A 42 -9.62 2.09 -2.43
C LYS A 42 -8.16 2.16 -2.89
N ALA A 43 -7.53 3.32 -2.74
CA ALA A 43 -6.15 3.48 -3.17
C ALA A 43 -5.47 4.59 -2.37
N HIS A 44 -4.14 4.51 -2.30
CA HIS A 44 -3.31 5.49 -1.63
C HIS A 44 -2.09 5.76 -2.50
N ALA A 45 -1.86 7.01 -2.88
CA ALA A 45 -0.69 7.37 -3.66
C ALA A 45 0.35 8.01 -2.74
N PHE A 46 1.60 7.61 -2.93
CA PHE A 46 2.75 8.18 -2.22
C PHE A 46 3.74 8.73 -3.24
N GLY A 47 4.41 9.81 -2.88
CA GLY A 47 5.40 10.42 -3.76
C GLY A 47 6.62 9.55 -3.98
N ALA A 48 7.14 9.57 -5.20
CA ALA A 48 8.32 8.78 -5.58
C ALA A 48 9.52 9.09 -4.69
N ASP A 49 9.74 10.36 -4.36
CA ASP A 49 10.88 10.76 -3.55
C ASP A 49 10.82 10.15 -2.16
N ARG A 50 9.64 10.08 -1.57
CA ARG A 50 9.47 9.49 -0.23
C ARG A 50 9.71 7.99 -0.23
N ILE A 51 9.20 7.30 -1.25
CA ILE A 51 9.44 5.86 -1.41
C ILE A 51 10.93 5.62 -1.57
N GLN A 52 11.61 6.42 -2.40
CA GLN A 52 13.04 6.26 -2.65
C GLN A 52 13.86 6.51 -1.38
N GLU A 53 13.47 7.48 -0.55
CA GLU A 53 14.15 7.74 0.71
C GLU A 53 14.12 6.53 1.64
N ILE A 54 13.00 5.80 1.66
CA ILE A 54 12.90 4.56 2.45
C ILE A 54 13.84 3.51 1.87
N LEU A 55 13.81 3.32 0.54
CA LEU A 55 14.62 2.29 -0.11
C LEU A 55 16.12 2.57 -0.01
N ASP A 56 16.49 3.84 0.06
CA ASP A 56 17.91 4.24 0.11
C ASP A 56 18.52 4.11 1.50
N GLN A 57 17.74 3.79 2.51
CA GLN A 57 18.28 3.57 3.87
C GLN A 57 19.25 2.40 3.86
N THR A 58 20.35 2.53 4.58
CA THR A 58 21.35 1.47 4.68
C THR A 58 20.70 0.20 5.22
N GLY A 59 20.83 -0.90 4.46
CA GLY A 59 20.28 -2.19 4.85
C GLY A 59 18.83 -2.41 4.47
N CYS A 60 18.18 -1.43 3.87
CA CYS A 60 16.79 -1.58 3.42
C CYS A 60 16.72 -2.48 2.19
N LYS A 61 15.88 -3.50 2.24
CA LYS A 61 15.71 -4.47 1.16
C LYS A 61 14.29 -4.47 0.58
N GLY A 62 13.39 -3.68 1.14
CA GLY A 62 12.02 -3.59 0.65
C GLY A 62 11.15 -2.72 1.55
N ILE A 63 9.86 -2.78 1.29
CA ILE A 63 8.87 -1.98 2.00
C ILE A 63 7.76 -2.89 2.50
N ARG A 64 7.30 -2.64 3.73
CA ARG A 64 6.10 -3.27 4.27
C ARG A 64 5.03 -2.22 4.46
N ALA A 65 3.82 -2.52 4.00
CA ALA A 65 2.67 -1.63 4.15
C ALA A 65 1.79 -2.15 5.28
N TYR A 66 1.54 -1.32 6.27
CA TYR A 66 0.63 -1.64 7.36
C TYR A 66 -0.68 -0.91 7.18
N ASN A 67 -1.77 -1.57 7.54
CA ASN A 67 -3.06 -0.92 7.62
C ASN A 67 -3.12 -0.13 8.93
N GLY A 68 -3.56 1.11 8.85
CA GLY A 68 -3.69 1.97 10.01
C GLY A 68 -5.04 2.68 10.04
N TYR A 69 -5.26 3.45 11.10
CA TYR A 69 -6.48 4.20 11.28
C TYR A 69 -6.17 5.47 12.06
N TYR A 70 -6.52 6.62 11.50
CA TYR A 70 -6.22 7.91 12.11
C TYR A 70 -7.23 8.94 11.64
N ASP A 71 -7.71 9.76 12.56
CA ASP A 71 -8.67 10.84 12.28
C ASP A 71 -9.91 10.32 11.53
N LEU A 72 -10.44 9.19 12.02
CA LEU A 72 -11.65 8.53 11.49
C LEU A 72 -11.48 8.05 10.04
N LYS A 73 -10.24 7.84 9.60
CA LYS A 73 -9.93 7.39 8.23
C LYS A 73 -8.94 6.23 8.27
N ARG A 74 -9.17 5.27 7.39
CA ARG A 74 -8.21 4.19 7.16
C ARG A 74 -7.04 4.73 6.35
N ASN A 75 -5.85 4.29 6.70
CA ASN A 75 -4.64 4.74 6.03
C ASN A 75 -3.69 3.57 5.81
N LEU A 76 -2.60 3.83 5.10
CA LEU A 76 -1.49 2.91 4.93
C LEU A 76 -0.23 3.56 5.46
N ILE A 77 0.59 2.76 6.13
CA ILE A 77 1.87 3.19 6.67
C ILE A 77 2.95 2.34 6.03
N PHE A 78 3.94 2.98 5.41
CA PHE A 78 5.06 2.28 4.78
C PHE A 78 6.29 2.37 5.65
N ILE A 79 6.98 1.24 5.80
CA ILE A 79 8.22 1.15 6.57
C ILE A 79 9.20 0.28 5.81
N GLY A 80 10.49 0.60 5.93
CA GLY A 80 11.54 -0.21 5.33
C GLY A 80 11.68 -1.55 6.03
N VAL A 81 12.11 -2.55 5.28
CA VAL A 81 12.33 -3.91 5.78
C VAL A 81 13.76 -4.29 5.49
N ASP A 82 14.47 -4.83 6.47
CA ASP A 82 15.84 -5.23 6.31
C ASP A 82 15.98 -6.65 5.76
N GLU A 83 17.21 -7.09 5.61
CA GLU A 83 17.56 -8.41 5.04
C GLU A 83 16.95 -9.56 5.83
N ASP A 84 16.75 -9.41 7.13
CA ASP A 84 16.19 -10.43 8.01
C ASP A 84 14.66 -10.39 8.07
N GLY A 85 14.04 -9.47 7.34
CA GLY A 85 12.59 -9.31 7.35
C GLY A 85 12.07 -8.46 8.49
N ASN A 86 12.94 -7.79 9.22
CA ASN A 86 12.56 -6.92 10.33
C ASN A 86 12.21 -5.51 9.87
N ASP A 87 11.24 -4.90 10.52
CA ASP A 87 10.89 -3.51 10.26
C ASP A 87 12.00 -2.59 10.77
N MET A 88 12.34 -1.61 9.94
CA MET A 88 13.38 -0.62 10.26
C MET A 88 12.76 0.51 11.08
N THR A 89 12.43 0.22 12.35
CA THR A 89 11.68 1.12 13.22
C THR A 89 12.44 2.37 13.64
N SER A 90 13.76 2.38 13.50
CA SER A 90 14.57 3.56 13.80
C SER A 90 14.77 4.45 12.56
N GLY A 91 14.22 4.05 11.42
CA GLY A 91 14.36 4.77 10.17
C GLY A 91 13.14 5.58 9.79
N GLN A 92 12.97 5.78 8.50
CA GLN A 92 11.87 6.55 7.93
C GLN A 92 10.58 5.74 7.93
N ILE A 93 9.51 6.33 8.42
CA ILE A 93 8.17 5.73 8.40
C ILE A 93 7.25 6.70 7.68
N LEU A 94 6.58 6.23 6.63
CA LEU A 94 5.85 7.08 5.71
C LEU A 94 4.34 6.92 5.86
N GLU A 95 3.65 8.07 5.99
CA GLU A 95 2.19 8.14 5.98
C GLU A 95 1.77 9.45 5.28
N PHE A 96 0.49 9.77 5.37
CA PHE A 96 -0.12 10.93 4.72
C PHE A 96 -0.07 10.82 3.20
N SER A 97 -0.63 9.70 2.72
CA SER A 97 -0.86 9.45 1.30
C SER A 97 -1.91 10.39 0.73
N THR A 98 -2.01 10.37 -0.59
CA THR A 98 -3.14 10.98 -1.29
C THR A 98 -4.16 9.86 -1.54
N PRO A 99 -5.26 9.82 -0.79
CA PRO A 99 -6.21 8.72 -0.91
C PRO A 99 -7.13 8.85 -2.12
N CYS A 100 -7.56 7.73 -2.66
CA CYS A 100 -8.54 7.63 -3.72
C CYS A 100 -9.76 6.85 -3.22
N PRO A 101 -10.98 7.45 -3.14
CA PRO A 101 -11.25 8.87 -3.33
C PRO A 101 -10.75 9.74 -2.17
N PRO A 102 -10.66 11.08 -2.37
CA PRO A 102 -11.11 11.82 -3.54
C PRO A 102 -10.07 11.97 -4.65
N ASN A 103 -8.80 11.67 -4.38
CA ASN A 103 -7.71 11.95 -5.32
C ASN A 103 -7.40 10.72 -6.18
N CYS A 104 -8.32 10.41 -7.08
CA CYS A 104 -8.17 9.27 -7.97
C CYS A 104 -7.43 9.64 -9.26
N ALA A 105 -6.93 8.63 -9.96
CA ALA A 105 -6.25 8.86 -11.22
C ALA A 105 -7.21 9.54 -12.21
N PRO A 106 -6.78 10.60 -12.91
CA PRO A 106 -7.62 11.23 -13.92
C PRO A 106 -8.03 10.25 -15.03
N THR A 107 -7.16 9.29 -15.32
CA THR A 107 -7.42 8.23 -16.30
C THR A 107 -6.82 6.93 -15.78
N THR A 108 -7.60 5.85 -15.77
CA THR A 108 -7.10 4.54 -15.39
C THR A 108 -7.93 3.44 -16.03
N ALA A 109 -7.27 2.32 -16.35
CA ALA A 109 -7.94 1.10 -16.77
C ALA A 109 -8.12 0.13 -15.61
N LEU A 110 -7.67 0.48 -14.40
CA LEU A 110 -7.66 -0.45 -13.27
C LEU A 110 -9.04 -0.64 -12.64
N TYR A 111 -9.93 0.32 -12.80
CA TYR A 111 -11.29 0.20 -12.31
C TYR A 111 -12.26 1.06 -13.11
#